data_ae90ab96c161e03e961b62115a4f63f5
#
_entry.id   ae90ab96c161e03e961b62115a4f63f5
#
_cell.length_a   1.000
_cell.length_b   1.000
_cell.length_c   1.000
_cell.angle_alpha   90.00
_cell.angle_beta   90.00
_cell.angle_gamma   90.00
#
_symmetry.space_group_name_H-M   'P 1'
#
loop_
_entity.id
_entity.type
_entity.pdbx_description
1 polymer ?
#
loop_
_entity_poly.entity_id
_entity_poly.type
_entity_poly.pdbx_seq_one_letter_code
_entity_poly.pdbx_strand_id
1 'polypeptide(L)'
;YEQVTVGMAQNTSDATNGHCSAFNVDGSYGRSYSKLKGFDTRKDAYLYGWNFNEQWSRAFELDPKMVFVTGWNEYVADMFKNGEVWKGRNFAFVDQFDWDHSRDIEPNKGWGSKGDVYYYMLVDKVRRFKGIEKPEKVSEAKTIKIDCLDEWKDVKPVYKDYRGDVMHRYCSGAFNITYTNNTGRNDIVEARVARDNKNVYFYVRTDSLLSPRSDKNWMVLF
;
A
#
# COMPACT_ATOMS: atom_id res chain seq x y z
N TYR A 1 -12.80 12.95 18.56
CA TYR A 1 -11.40 12.81 18.12
C TYR A 1 -11.25 13.36 16.72
N GLU A 2 -10.12 14.02 16.44
CA GLU A 2 -9.86 14.55 15.10
C GLU A 2 -9.28 13.50 14.19
N GLN A 3 -8.28 12.80 14.67
CA GLN A 3 -7.59 11.73 13.93
C GLN A 3 -7.28 10.53 14.81
N VAL A 4 -7.38 9.34 14.22
CA VAL A 4 -6.90 8.08 14.79
C VAL A 4 -6.02 7.38 13.76
N THR A 5 -4.91 6.81 14.22
CA THR A 5 -4.02 6.01 13.37
C THR A 5 -4.29 4.53 13.58
N VAL A 6 -4.32 3.75 12.50
CA VAL A 6 -4.43 2.29 12.51
C VAL A 6 -3.32 1.68 11.65
N GLY A 7 -2.83 0.53 12.06
CA GLY A 7 -1.79 -0.23 11.35
C GLY A 7 -2.11 -1.72 11.34
N MET A 8 -1.27 -2.48 10.63
CA MET A 8 -1.47 -3.92 10.40
C MET A 8 -1.05 -4.78 11.59
N ALA A 9 -0.04 -4.35 12.29
CA ALA A 9 0.53 -4.96 13.47
C ALA A 9 1.12 -3.87 14.35
N GLN A 10 1.37 -4.19 15.61
CA GLN A 10 2.04 -3.30 16.54
C GLN A 10 3.40 -3.87 16.86
N ASN A 11 4.44 -3.06 16.66
CA ASN A 11 5.79 -3.44 17.06
C ASN A 11 6.03 -3.14 18.53
N THR A 12 5.17 -3.63 19.37
CA THR A 12 5.29 -3.54 20.82
C THR A 12 5.45 -4.94 21.39
N SER A 13 5.97 -5.05 22.58
CA SER A 13 6.05 -6.28 23.34
C SER A 13 5.93 -6.00 24.82
N ASP A 14 5.64 -7.03 25.61
CA ASP A 14 5.68 -6.91 27.08
C ASP A 14 7.08 -6.56 27.57
N ALA A 15 8.11 -7.08 26.91
CA ALA A 15 9.51 -6.78 27.25
C ALA A 15 9.85 -5.29 27.08
N THR A 16 9.16 -4.58 26.22
CA THR A 16 9.31 -3.14 26.01
C THR A 16 8.30 -2.30 26.80
N ASN A 17 7.51 -2.92 27.67
CA ASN A 17 6.45 -2.29 28.45
C ASN A 17 5.47 -1.48 27.56
N GLY A 18 5.14 -2.03 26.40
CA GLY A 18 4.22 -1.42 25.43
C GLY A 18 4.83 -0.33 24.56
N HIS A 19 6.12 0.00 24.71
CA HIS A 19 6.81 0.90 23.79
C HIS A 19 7.12 0.18 22.47
N CYS A 20 7.22 0.96 21.40
CA CYS A 20 7.62 0.41 20.11
C CYS A 20 8.97 -0.30 20.20
N SER A 21 9.02 -1.49 19.64
CA SER A 21 10.22 -2.30 19.49
C SER A 21 10.50 -2.56 18.01
N ALA A 22 11.72 -2.94 17.70
CA ALA A 22 12.01 -3.47 16.37
C ALA A 22 11.28 -4.81 16.17
N PHE A 23 10.93 -5.13 14.94
CA PHE A 23 10.26 -6.40 14.59
C PHE A 23 11.04 -7.65 14.96
N ASN A 24 12.35 -7.50 15.12
CA ASN A 24 13.25 -8.57 15.49
C ASN A 24 13.31 -8.87 17.00
N VAL A 25 12.51 -8.19 17.80
CA VAL A 25 12.42 -8.47 19.24
C VAL A 25 11.48 -9.64 19.48
N ASP A 26 11.94 -10.63 20.21
CA ASP A 26 11.12 -11.78 20.60
C ASP A 26 9.87 -11.32 21.36
N GLY A 27 8.72 -11.90 21.00
CA GLY A 27 7.45 -11.55 21.61
C GLY A 27 6.82 -10.25 21.10
N SER A 28 7.33 -9.68 20.00
CA SER A 28 6.67 -8.55 19.34
C SER A 28 5.27 -8.90 18.87
N TYR A 29 4.33 -7.98 19.03
CA TYR A 29 2.92 -8.17 18.70
C TYR A 29 2.70 -8.04 17.20
N GLY A 30 2.69 -9.17 16.52
CA GLY A 30 2.41 -9.27 15.10
C GLY A 30 0.91 -9.23 14.76
N ARG A 31 0.59 -9.65 13.56
CA ARG A 31 -0.78 -9.71 13.03
C ARG A 31 -1.69 -10.69 13.79
N SER A 32 -1.11 -11.75 14.34
CA SER A 32 -1.80 -12.80 15.11
C SER A 32 -2.14 -12.42 16.54
N TYR A 33 -1.63 -11.30 17.02
CA TYR A 33 -1.88 -10.82 18.39
C TYR A 33 -3.06 -9.85 18.45
N SER A 34 -3.83 -9.95 19.54
CA SER A 34 -4.70 -8.86 19.98
C SER A 34 -4.66 -8.75 21.51
N LYS A 35 -4.92 -7.55 22.04
CA LYS A 35 -4.98 -7.34 23.48
C LYS A 35 -6.05 -8.20 24.14
N LEU A 36 -7.17 -8.39 23.44
CA LEU A 36 -8.31 -9.17 23.96
C LEU A 36 -8.02 -10.69 24.01
N LYS A 37 -7.32 -11.23 23.02
CA LYS A 37 -7.12 -12.66 22.84
C LYS A 37 -5.72 -13.17 23.18
N GLY A 38 -4.74 -12.27 23.27
CA GLY A 38 -3.33 -12.63 23.34
C GLY A 38 -2.80 -13.14 21.99
N PHE A 39 -1.75 -13.95 22.03
CA PHE A 39 -1.17 -14.57 20.84
C PHE A 39 -2.02 -15.75 20.36
N ASP A 40 -2.42 -15.72 19.11
CA ASP A 40 -3.00 -16.88 18.43
C ASP A 40 -1.86 -17.73 17.85
N THR A 41 -1.67 -18.92 18.37
CA THR A 41 -0.55 -19.81 18.02
C THR A 41 -0.81 -20.69 16.81
N ARG A 42 -1.97 -20.58 16.17
CA ARG A 42 -2.27 -21.33 14.93
C ARG A 42 -1.33 -20.89 13.81
N LYS A 43 -0.93 -21.83 12.99
CA LYS A 43 0.02 -21.59 11.89
C LYS A 43 -0.41 -20.48 10.92
N ASP A 44 -1.71 -20.32 10.73
CA ASP A 44 -2.32 -19.35 9.81
C ASP A 44 -2.96 -18.15 10.53
N ALA A 45 -2.66 -17.95 11.81
CA ALA A 45 -3.25 -16.91 12.65
C ALA A 45 -3.08 -15.49 12.09
N TYR A 46 -1.99 -15.25 11.38
CA TYR A 46 -1.73 -13.98 10.70
C TYR A 46 -2.77 -13.60 9.64
N LEU A 47 -3.58 -14.55 9.15
CA LEU A 47 -4.64 -14.29 8.16
C LEU A 47 -5.93 -13.75 8.77
N TYR A 48 -6.13 -13.87 10.09
CA TYR A 48 -7.38 -13.47 10.73
C TYR A 48 -7.45 -11.98 11.08
N GLY A 49 -6.33 -11.26 10.94
CA GLY A 49 -6.28 -9.82 11.15
C GLY A 49 -6.63 -9.40 12.58
N TRP A 50 -6.26 -10.19 13.61
CA TRP A 50 -6.60 -9.90 14.99
C TRP A 50 -6.18 -8.50 15.43
N ASN A 51 -4.93 -8.14 15.20
CA ASN A 51 -4.40 -6.83 15.54
C ASN A 51 -5.08 -5.71 14.75
N PHE A 52 -5.19 -5.90 13.44
CA PHE A 52 -5.78 -4.92 12.54
C PHE A 52 -7.26 -4.66 12.85
N ASN A 53 -8.04 -5.72 13.07
CA ASN A 53 -9.45 -5.60 13.40
C ASN A 53 -9.67 -4.94 14.76
N GLU A 54 -8.82 -5.22 15.76
CA GLU A 54 -8.89 -4.60 17.07
C GLU A 54 -8.66 -3.08 16.98
N GLN A 55 -7.64 -2.65 16.25
CA GLN A 55 -7.35 -1.23 16.03
C GLN A 55 -8.51 -0.52 15.31
N TRP A 56 -9.06 -1.14 14.26
CA TRP A 56 -10.23 -0.58 13.57
C TRP A 56 -11.48 -0.54 14.43
N SER A 57 -11.71 -1.56 15.25
CA SER A 57 -12.83 -1.55 16.20
C SER A 57 -12.72 -0.36 17.15
N ARG A 58 -11.51 -0.11 17.66
CA ARG A 58 -11.26 1.06 18.49
C ARG A 58 -11.44 2.37 17.73
N ALA A 59 -11.02 2.44 16.48
CA ALA A 59 -11.25 3.62 15.65
C ALA A 59 -12.74 3.91 15.47
N PHE A 60 -13.56 2.90 15.19
CA PHE A 60 -15.02 3.06 15.09
C PHE A 60 -15.69 3.51 16.41
N GLU A 61 -15.23 2.99 17.56
CA GLU A 61 -15.72 3.42 18.86
C GLU A 61 -15.42 4.89 19.16
N LEU A 62 -14.27 5.37 18.71
CA LEU A 62 -13.81 6.75 18.92
C LEU A 62 -14.47 7.75 17.96
N ASP A 63 -15.04 7.28 16.87
CA ASP A 63 -15.72 8.06 15.83
C ASP A 63 -14.90 9.32 15.42
N PRO A 64 -13.67 9.17 14.91
CA PRO A 64 -12.83 10.29 14.52
C PRO A 64 -13.28 10.89 13.19
N LYS A 65 -12.91 12.14 12.94
CA LYS A 65 -13.12 12.78 11.64
C LYS A 65 -12.26 12.14 10.53
N MET A 66 -11.10 11.61 10.90
CA MET A 66 -10.15 10.99 9.98
C MET A 66 -9.51 9.74 10.59
N VAL A 67 -9.37 8.70 9.79
CA VAL A 67 -8.54 7.54 10.12
C VAL A 67 -7.32 7.55 9.19
N PHE A 68 -6.13 7.60 9.77
CA PHE A 68 -4.87 7.48 9.05
C PHE A 68 -4.40 6.04 9.09
N VAL A 69 -4.36 5.37 7.92
CA VAL A 69 -3.91 3.99 7.79
C VAL A 69 -2.43 3.99 7.45
N THR A 70 -1.61 3.37 8.29
CA THR A 70 -0.16 3.25 8.07
C THR A 70 0.19 1.90 7.46
N GLY A 71 1.37 1.83 6.80
CA GLY A 71 1.93 0.56 6.34
C GLY A 71 1.30 0.08 5.02
N TRP A 72 1.25 0.93 4.00
CA TRP A 72 0.92 0.43 2.66
C TRP A 72 2.00 -0.56 2.20
N ASN A 73 3.25 -0.13 2.16
CA ASN A 73 4.42 -1.01 2.05
C ASN A 73 5.67 -0.35 2.62
N GLU A 74 6.59 -1.18 3.09
CA GLU A 74 7.94 -0.80 3.52
C GLU A 74 8.98 -1.80 2.97
N TYR A 75 8.78 -2.36 1.80
CA TYR A 75 9.56 -3.47 1.24
C TYR A 75 11.07 -3.24 1.20
N VAL A 76 11.50 -2.00 1.10
CA VAL A 76 12.91 -1.61 1.03
C VAL A 76 13.24 -0.43 1.94
N ALA A 77 12.44 -0.21 2.97
CA ALA A 77 12.62 0.94 3.88
C ALA A 77 13.95 0.87 4.64
N ASP A 78 14.34 -0.32 5.08
CA ASP A 78 15.62 -0.57 5.73
C ASP A 78 16.01 -2.05 5.58
N MET A 79 17.26 -2.35 5.83
CA MET A 79 17.79 -3.70 5.76
C MET A 79 18.59 -4.03 7.00
N PHE A 80 18.12 -4.99 7.79
CA PHE A 80 18.88 -5.57 8.88
C PHE A 80 20.00 -6.47 8.34
N LYS A 81 21.19 -6.38 8.91
CA LYS A 81 22.40 -7.09 8.47
C LYS A 81 23.10 -7.80 9.64
N ASN A 82 23.94 -8.77 9.33
CA ASN A 82 24.98 -9.31 10.20
C ASN A 82 24.50 -9.79 11.58
N GLY A 83 23.44 -10.57 11.64
CA GLY A 83 22.96 -11.12 12.91
C GLY A 83 22.13 -10.17 13.76
N GLU A 84 21.97 -8.90 13.36
CA GLU A 84 20.98 -7.99 13.95
C GLU A 84 19.57 -8.44 13.61
N VAL A 85 19.47 -9.49 12.82
CA VAL A 85 18.24 -9.97 12.23
C VAL A 85 17.65 -11.08 13.07
N TRP A 86 16.35 -10.95 13.27
CA TRP A 86 15.53 -11.91 13.96
C TRP A 86 15.73 -13.36 13.45
N LYS A 87 15.87 -14.30 14.36
CA LYS A 87 16.09 -15.73 14.10
C LYS A 87 17.32 -16.07 13.23
N GLY A 88 18.40 -15.32 13.37
CA GLY A 88 19.71 -15.69 12.79
C GLY A 88 19.79 -15.59 11.27
N ARG A 89 18.90 -14.85 10.63
CA ARG A 89 19.04 -14.55 9.20
C ARG A 89 20.21 -13.59 8.98
N ASN A 90 20.97 -13.77 7.92
CA ASN A 90 22.09 -12.89 7.60
C ASN A 90 21.65 -11.49 7.17
N PHE A 91 20.45 -11.37 6.62
CA PHE A 91 19.80 -10.11 6.31
C PHE A 91 18.28 -10.31 6.17
N ALA A 92 17.52 -9.26 6.42
CA ALA A 92 16.10 -9.16 6.09
C ALA A 92 15.71 -7.70 5.90
N PHE A 93 14.79 -7.45 5.00
CA PHE A 93 14.17 -6.13 4.89
C PHE A 93 13.13 -5.94 5.98
N VAL A 94 12.97 -4.70 6.42
CA VAL A 94 11.88 -4.32 7.32
C VAL A 94 10.55 -4.77 6.72
N ASP A 95 9.71 -5.32 7.58
CA ASP A 95 8.37 -5.80 7.23
C ASP A 95 8.29 -6.99 6.27
N GLN A 96 9.41 -7.56 5.83
CA GLN A 96 9.45 -8.68 4.89
C GLN A 96 10.06 -9.97 5.45
N PHE A 97 10.31 -10.06 6.75
CA PHE A 97 11.01 -11.21 7.33
C PHE A 97 10.11 -12.36 7.74
N ASP A 98 8.86 -12.11 8.08
CA ASP A 98 7.83 -13.14 8.20
C ASP A 98 6.42 -12.57 8.03
N TRP A 99 5.44 -13.46 7.91
CA TRP A 99 4.07 -13.07 7.61
C TRP A 99 3.32 -12.49 8.80
N ASP A 100 3.68 -12.88 10.01
CA ASP A 100 3.02 -12.39 11.22
C ASP A 100 3.46 -10.96 11.56
N HIS A 101 4.73 -10.64 11.34
CA HIS A 101 5.33 -9.36 11.69
C HIS A 101 5.36 -8.34 10.54
N SER A 102 4.90 -8.70 9.36
CA SER A 102 4.74 -7.73 8.28
C SER A 102 3.66 -6.71 8.59
N ARG A 103 3.93 -5.44 8.32
CA ARG A 103 2.96 -4.33 8.42
C ARG A 103 2.39 -3.90 7.08
N ASP A 104 2.78 -4.57 6.00
CA ASP A 104 2.41 -4.16 4.65
C ASP A 104 0.99 -4.61 4.29
N ILE A 105 0.20 -3.68 3.77
CA ILE A 105 -1.16 -3.92 3.28
C ILE A 105 -1.15 -4.30 1.82
N GLU A 106 -0.17 -3.78 1.07
CA GLU A 106 -0.07 -4.01 -0.36
C GLU A 106 -0.07 -5.50 -0.69
N PRO A 107 -0.85 -5.93 -1.69
CA PRO A 107 -0.86 -7.33 -2.12
C PRO A 107 0.54 -7.83 -2.46
N ASN A 108 0.93 -8.95 -1.88
CA ASN A 108 2.25 -9.54 -2.07
C ASN A 108 2.17 -10.91 -2.74
N LYS A 109 2.71 -11.01 -3.95
CA LYS A 109 2.73 -12.26 -4.72
C LYS A 109 3.45 -13.42 -4.01
N GLY A 110 4.44 -13.11 -3.16
CA GLY A 110 5.17 -14.12 -2.38
C GLY A 110 4.31 -14.89 -1.40
N TRP A 111 3.13 -14.37 -1.05
CA TRP A 111 2.16 -15.05 -0.16
C TRP A 111 1.15 -15.91 -0.93
N GLY A 112 1.32 -16.06 -2.23
CA GLY A 112 0.44 -16.86 -3.09
C GLY A 112 -1.00 -16.35 -3.08
N SER A 113 -1.97 -17.26 -2.99
CA SER A 113 -3.41 -16.94 -3.01
C SER A 113 -3.91 -16.16 -1.77
N LYS A 114 -3.06 -15.89 -0.81
CA LYS A 114 -3.37 -15.14 0.41
C LYS A 114 -2.76 -13.74 0.43
N GLY A 115 -2.09 -13.36 -0.65
CA GLY A 115 -1.32 -12.12 -0.72
C GLY A 115 -2.13 -10.84 -0.60
N ASP A 116 -3.42 -10.88 -0.87
CA ASP A 116 -4.34 -9.74 -0.90
C ASP A 116 -5.32 -9.68 0.28
N VAL A 117 -5.23 -10.58 1.24
CA VAL A 117 -6.18 -10.69 2.36
C VAL A 117 -6.32 -9.37 3.13
N TYR A 118 -5.20 -8.73 3.47
CA TYR A 118 -5.23 -7.47 4.21
C TYR A 118 -5.73 -6.30 3.40
N TYR A 119 -5.45 -6.28 2.11
CA TYR A 119 -6.03 -5.30 1.21
C TYR A 119 -7.57 -5.35 1.23
N TYR A 120 -8.16 -6.54 1.14
CA TYR A 120 -9.61 -6.68 1.23
C TYR A 120 -10.16 -6.36 2.61
N MET A 121 -9.44 -6.68 3.69
CA MET A 121 -9.81 -6.21 5.03
C MET A 121 -9.84 -4.68 5.10
N LEU A 122 -8.84 -4.00 4.51
CA LEU A 122 -8.82 -2.54 4.45
C LEU A 122 -10.01 -2.01 3.65
N VAL A 123 -10.31 -2.58 2.50
CA VAL A 123 -11.47 -2.18 1.68
C VAL A 123 -12.76 -2.25 2.49
N ASP A 124 -12.98 -3.33 3.27
CA ASP A 124 -14.14 -3.45 4.16
C ASP A 124 -14.19 -2.31 5.19
N LYS A 125 -13.07 -2.05 5.87
CA LYS A 125 -13.00 -1.03 6.92
C LYS A 125 -13.23 0.38 6.36
N VAL A 126 -12.62 0.70 5.23
CA VAL A 126 -12.80 2.00 4.56
C VAL A 126 -14.25 2.20 4.15
N ARG A 127 -14.89 1.17 3.59
CA ARG A 127 -16.31 1.23 3.23
C ARG A 127 -17.23 1.44 4.44
N ARG A 128 -16.90 0.81 5.56
CA ARG A 128 -17.65 1.01 6.81
C ARG A 128 -17.46 2.42 7.38
N PHE A 129 -16.26 2.96 7.30
CA PHE A 129 -15.93 4.30 7.82
C PHE A 129 -16.50 5.43 6.96
N LYS A 130 -16.31 5.36 5.65
CA LYS A 130 -16.69 6.41 4.70
C LYS A 130 -18.08 6.23 4.08
N GLY A 131 -18.65 5.05 4.20
CA GLY A 131 -19.78 4.64 3.38
C GLY A 131 -19.35 4.15 1.99
N ILE A 132 -20.31 3.84 1.17
CA ILE A 132 -20.11 3.36 -0.21
C ILE A 132 -20.73 4.38 -1.15
N GLU A 133 -19.90 5.07 -1.90
CA GLU A 133 -20.38 5.89 -3.01
C GLU A 133 -20.83 4.98 -4.16
N LYS A 134 -21.87 5.43 -4.87
CA LYS A 134 -22.30 4.72 -6.08
C LYS A 134 -21.15 4.76 -7.10
N PRO A 135 -20.66 3.61 -7.59
CA PRO A 135 -19.63 3.60 -8.60
C PRO A 135 -20.02 4.41 -9.84
N GLU A 136 -19.07 5.16 -10.39
CA GLU A 136 -19.30 5.81 -11.68
C GLU A 136 -19.62 4.76 -12.74
N LYS A 137 -20.66 5.01 -13.54
CA LYS A 137 -21.08 4.06 -14.59
C LYS A 137 -19.94 3.88 -15.60
N VAL A 138 -19.52 2.65 -15.79
CA VAL A 138 -18.53 2.28 -16.79
C VAL A 138 -19.09 2.52 -18.19
N SER A 139 -18.27 3.06 -19.08
CA SER A 139 -18.63 3.23 -20.49
C SER A 139 -18.92 1.89 -21.17
N GLU A 140 -19.79 1.92 -22.16
CA GLU A 140 -20.03 0.76 -23.00
C GLU A 140 -18.75 0.33 -23.73
N ALA A 141 -18.70 -0.95 -24.09
CA ALA A 141 -17.56 -1.48 -24.82
C ALA A 141 -17.41 -0.78 -26.18
N LYS A 142 -16.23 -0.27 -26.47
CA LYS A 142 -15.91 0.38 -27.76
C LYS A 142 -14.46 0.12 -28.15
N THR A 143 -14.22 0.02 -29.43
CA THR A 143 -12.86 -0.01 -29.99
C THR A 143 -12.29 1.40 -29.98
N ILE A 144 -11.06 1.56 -29.51
CA ILE A 144 -10.34 2.84 -29.47
C ILE A 144 -9.33 2.88 -30.61
N LYS A 145 -9.35 3.97 -31.39
CA LYS A 145 -8.25 4.33 -32.28
C LYS A 145 -7.18 5.01 -31.45
N ILE A 146 -6.04 4.34 -31.25
CA ILE A 146 -4.98 4.75 -30.30
C ILE A 146 -4.49 6.17 -30.59
N ASP A 147 -4.43 6.57 -31.85
CA ASP A 147 -3.93 7.89 -32.26
C ASP A 147 -5.00 9.01 -32.17
N CYS A 148 -6.22 8.69 -31.71
CA CYS A 148 -7.31 9.63 -31.61
C CYS A 148 -7.67 9.94 -30.15
N LEU A 149 -7.19 11.05 -29.63
CA LEU A 149 -7.45 11.47 -28.26
C LEU A 149 -8.94 11.77 -27.99
N ASP A 150 -9.67 12.17 -29.03
CA ASP A 150 -11.09 12.47 -28.89
C ASP A 150 -11.94 11.24 -28.51
N GLU A 151 -11.48 10.06 -28.87
CA GLU A 151 -12.19 8.82 -28.52
C GLU A 151 -12.19 8.50 -27.02
N TRP A 152 -11.31 9.14 -26.27
CA TRP A 152 -11.20 8.96 -24.83
C TRP A 152 -12.11 9.88 -24.01
N LYS A 153 -12.68 10.95 -24.63
CA LYS A 153 -13.44 11.99 -23.90
C LYS A 153 -14.59 11.41 -23.07
N ASP A 154 -15.29 10.43 -23.61
CA ASP A 154 -16.48 9.84 -22.97
C ASP A 154 -16.19 8.52 -22.23
N VAL A 155 -14.92 8.09 -22.19
CA VAL A 155 -14.55 6.86 -21.48
C VAL A 155 -14.59 7.10 -19.97
N LYS A 156 -15.35 6.25 -19.27
CA LYS A 156 -15.58 6.30 -17.83
C LYS A 156 -15.27 4.95 -17.18
N PRO A 157 -14.85 4.92 -15.90
CA PRO A 157 -14.55 6.07 -15.04
C PRO A 157 -13.26 6.80 -15.43
N VAL A 158 -13.13 8.04 -14.95
CA VAL A 158 -11.92 8.84 -15.07
C VAL A 158 -11.15 8.77 -13.76
N TYR A 159 -9.99 8.15 -13.78
CA TYR A 159 -9.09 8.11 -12.63
C TYR A 159 -8.20 9.35 -12.66
N LYS A 160 -8.36 10.20 -11.66
CA LYS A 160 -7.57 11.43 -11.51
C LYS A 160 -6.48 11.22 -10.49
N ASP A 161 -5.30 11.77 -10.77
CA ASP A 161 -4.18 11.79 -9.87
C ASP A 161 -3.79 13.22 -9.49
N TYR A 162 -3.04 13.34 -8.41
CA TYR A 162 -2.67 14.64 -7.85
C TYR A 162 -1.57 15.28 -8.70
N ARG A 163 -1.79 16.52 -9.08
CA ARG A 163 -0.84 17.30 -9.85
C ARG A 163 0.31 17.78 -8.96
N GLY A 164 1.55 17.53 -9.38
CA GLY A 164 2.75 18.03 -8.72
C GLY A 164 3.28 17.13 -7.58
N ASP A 165 2.79 15.91 -7.43
CA ASP A 165 3.20 15.00 -6.36
C ASP A 165 4.52 14.25 -6.65
N VAL A 166 5.02 14.31 -7.88
CA VAL A 166 6.28 13.66 -8.29
C VAL A 166 7.54 14.39 -7.83
N MET A 167 7.45 15.64 -7.38
CA MET A 167 8.56 16.41 -6.80
C MET A 167 8.15 17.02 -5.45
N HIS A 168 9.01 17.44 -4.59
CA HIS A 168 10.46 17.29 -4.52
C HIS A 168 10.78 15.99 -3.78
N ARG A 169 11.50 15.10 -4.42
CA ARG A 169 11.93 13.88 -3.73
C ARG A 169 13.41 13.97 -3.45
N TYR A 170 13.73 13.82 -2.18
CA TYR A 170 15.10 13.67 -1.69
C TYR A 170 15.05 12.73 -0.50
N CYS A 171 15.45 11.49 -0.71
CA CYS A 171 15.43 10.50 0.35
C CYS A 171 16.60 9.52 0.19
N SER A 172 17.08 9.03 1.32
CA SER A 172 18.03 7.93 1.36
C SER A 172 17.30 6.62 1.07
N GLY A 173 17.90 5.78 0.25
CA GLY A 173 17.41 4.44 -0.05
C GLY A 173 18.37 3.36 0.44
N ALA A 174 18.03 2.11 0.17
CA ALA A 174 18.88 0.96 0.44
C ALA A 174 20.25 1.10 -0.25
N PHE A 175 21.28 0.47 0.32
CA PHE A 175 22.65 0.45 -0.24
C PHE A 175 23.31 1.82 -0.40
N ASN A 176 23.00 2.79 0.47
CA ASN A 176 23.51 4.17 0.42
C ASN A 176 23.17 4.92 -0.88
N ILE A 177 22.08 4.56 -1.53
CA ILE A 177 21.58 5.29 -2.69
C ILE A 177 20.75 6.47 -2.20
N THR A 178 20.95 7.64 -2.79
CA THR A 178 20.09 8.81 -2.60
C THR A 178 19.17 8.97 -3.80
N TYR A 179 17.87 8.97 -3.55
CA TYR A 179 16.87 9.24 -4.59
C TYR A 179 16.54 10.73 -4.59
N THR A 180 16.68 11.34 -5.76
CA THR A 180 16.31 12.74 -5.97
C THR A 180 15.41 12.89 -7.18
N ASN A 181 14.37 13.69 -7.07
CA ASN A 181 13.56 14.12 -8.20
C ASN A 181 13.12 15.57 -8.01
N ASN A 182 13.69 16.45 -8.80
CA ASN A 182 13.38 17.88 -8.81
C ASN A 182 12.79 18.33 -10.16
N THR A 183 12.42 17.37 -11.01
CA THR A 183 12.07 17.70 -12.41
C THR A 183 10.58 17.86 -12.65
N GLY A 184 9.74 17.26 -11.81
CA GLY A 184 8.29 17.20 -12.04
C GLY A 184 7.89 16.52 -13.36
N ARG A 185 8.83 15.87 -14.03
CA ARG A 185 8.58 15.26 -15.35
C ARG A 185 7.66 14.05 -15.23
N ASN A 186 6.88 13.83 -16.27
CA ASN A 186 5.99 12.70 -16.42
C ASN A 186 4.99 12.53 -15.27
N ASP A 187 4.61 13.63 -14.63
CA ASP A 187 3.58 13.68 -13.60
C ASP A 187 2.25 13.23 -14.19
N ILE A 188 1.77 12.05 -13.75
CA ILE A 188 0.52 11.48 -14.22
C ILE A 188 -0.63 12.21 -13.53
N VAL A 189 -1.61 12.67 -14.29
CA VAL A 189 -2.76 13.42 -13.76
C VAL A 189 -4.11 12.77 -14.10
N GLU A 190 -4.11 11.83 -15.04
CA GLU A 190 -5.35 11.14 -15.44
C GLU A 190 -5.05 9.78 -16.07
N ALA A 191 -5.87 8.80 -15.74
CA ALA A 191 -5.89 7.52 -16.44
C ALA A 191 -7.32 7.10 -16.79
N ARG A 192 -7.49 6.33 -17.85
CA ARG A 192 -8.75 5.71 -18.28
C ARG A 192 -8.50 4.33 -18.87
N VAL A 193 -9.53 3.49 -18.79
CA VAL A 193 -9.48 2.15 -19.36
C VAL A 193 -10.73 1.93 -20.22
N ALA A 194 -10.54 1.49 -21.45
CA ALA A 194 -11.61 1.06 -22.35
C ALA A 194 -11.38 -0.38 -22.80
N ARG A 195 -12.43 -1.04 -23.25
CA ARG A 195 -12.32 -2.37 -23.82
C ARG A 195 -13.30 -2.56 -24.97
N ASP A 196 -12.95 -3.42 -25.89
CA ASP A 196 -13.86 -4.05 -26.82
C ASP A 196 -13.91 -5.57 -26.58
N ASN A 197 -14.41 -6.34 -27.53
CA ASN A 197 -14.50 -7.80 -27.43
C ASN A 197 -13.16 -8.53 -27.54
N LYS A 198 -12.08 -7.84 -27.95
CA LYS A 198 -10.76 -8.43 -28.21
C LYS A 198 -9.63 -7.78 -27.45
N ASN A 199 -9.75 -6.49 -27.13
CA ASN A 199 -8.67 -5.69 -26.60
C ASN A 199 -9.07 -4.92 -25.35
N VAL A 200 -8.08 -4.61 -24.51
CA VAL A 200 -8.16 -3.61 -23.45
C VAL A 200 -7.23 -2.48 -23.83
N TYR A 201 -7.71 -1.26 -23.69
CA TYR A 201 -6.99 -0.02 -24.04
C TYR A 201 -6.74 0.77 -22.77
N PHE A 202 -5.54 1.31 -22.65
CA PHE A 202 -5.13 2.14 -21.53
C PHE A 202 -4.78 3.54 -22.04
N TYR A 203 -5.27 4.54 -21.33
CA TYR A 203 -4.93 5.94 -21.54
C TYR A 203 -4.31 6.48 -20.28
N VAL A 204 -3.18 7.15 -20.41
CA VAL A 204 -2.50 7.87 -19.32
C VAL A 204 -2.12 9.25 -19.84
N ARG A 205 -2.48 10.26 -19.08
CA ARG A 205 -2.14 11.65 -19.39
C ARG A 205 -1.23 12.22 -18.30
N THR A 206 -0.17 12.88 -18.73
CA THR A 206 0.72 13.63 -17.87
C THR A 206 0.38 15.12 -17.86
N ASP A 207 0.80 15.83 -16.84
CA ASP A 207 0.56 17.27 -16.69
C ASP A 207 1.29 18.10 -17.75
N SER A 208 2.45 17.64 -18.17
CA SER A 208 3.27 18.25 -19.24
C SER A 208 3.59 17.25 -20.32
N LEU A 209 4.25 17.69 -21.38
CA LEU A 209 4.72 16.79 -22.42
C LEU A 209 5.64 15.72 -21.85
N LEU A 210 5.48 14.49 -22.32
CA LEU A 210 6.34 13.38 -21.94
C LEU A 210 7.80 13.69 -22.28
N SER A 211 8.68 13.43 -21.33
CA SER A 211 10.11 13.45 -21.59
C SER A 211 10.50 12.33 -22.57
N PRO A 212 11.64 12.44 -23.28
CA PRO A 212 12.08 11.41 -24.19
C PRO A 212 12.20 10.03 -23.50
N ARG A 213 11.71 8.98 -24.12
CA ARG A 213 11.80 7.61 -23.58
C ARG A 213 13.23 7.10 -23.40
N SER A 214 14.19 7.76 -23.99
CA SER A 214 15.63 7.50 -23.83
C SER A 214 16.18 8.00 -22.49
N ASP A 215 15.44 8.83 -21.79
CA ASP A 215 15.84 9.32 -20.48
C ASP A 215 15.92 8.18 -19.47
N LYS A 216 16.94 8.22 -18.62
CA LYS A 216 17.06 7.25 -17.52
C LYS A 216 15.87 7.36 -16.58
N ASN A 217 15.37 6.20 -16.13
CA ASN A 217 14.22 6.14 -15.20
C ASN A 217 12.99 6.89 -15.74
N TRP A 218 12.70 6.69 -17.01
CA TRP A 218 11.67 7.45 -17.71
C TRP A 218 10.27 7.20 -17.14
N MET A 219 9.83 5.99 -17.18
CA MET A 219 8.53 5.54 -16.64
C MET A 219 8.54 4.01 -16.54
N VAL A 220 7.96 3.48 -15.49
CA VAL A 220 7.83 2.03 -15.31
C VAL A 220 6.35 1.73 -15.04
N LEU A 221 5.81 0.76 -15.76
CA LEU A 221 4.48 0.20 -15.53
C LEU A 221 4.67 -1.21 -14.93
N PHE A 222 4.05 -1.45 -13.78
CA PHE A 222 4.06 -2.74 -13.09
C PHE A 222 2.76 -3.49 -13.26
#